data_14c813f6bc2a34ff73d291bf4144128b
#
_entry.id   14c813f6bc2a34ff73d291bf4144128b
#
_cell.length_a   1.000
_cell.length_b   1.000
_cell.length_c   1.000
_cell.angle_alpha   90.00
_cell.angle_beta   90.00
_cell.angle_gamma   90.00
#
_symmetry.space_group_name_H-M   'P 1'
#
loop_
_entity.id
_entity.type
_entity.pdbx_description
1 polymer ?
#
loop_
_entity_poly.entity_id
_entity_poly.type
_entity_poly.pdbx_seq_one_letter_code
_entity_poly.pdbx_strand_id
1 'polypeptide(L)'
;MPISEFGRMPDESVVQAITIAAEDIEAKVLTFGATLADLIVATPDGPRSVILGFDDLDGYLSHGGYFGAIAGRCANRIAGGSFELDGQAFQLDLNEAGRTHLHGGSDGFFRRNWLVVDADDSSALLALISQAGDQGYPGKVIATCRYALDQGRLRISLGARTDAPTLVNLAAHAYFNLDGGGSILDHRLKMAAEAYTPVDEHNIPTGEVPAVDGTPFDFRELRPVRNAADEAHSPYDHNWVLAMQPAPEPWHAARLEGPLSGIRLDLWTTEPGLQLYDGAFLPVAPPLRGGIAPVRHGALCLEPQRFPDAIHHPHFPSAVLRPDEIYSQVTEYRFSMVD
;
A
#
# COMPACT_ATOMS: atom_id res chain seq x y z
N MET A 1 4.86 -8.79 25.65
CA MET A 1 4.92 -8.53 24.20
C MET A 1 4.38 -9.75 23.47
N PRO A 2 3.38 -9.64 22.65
CA PRO A 2 2.84 -10.78 21.94
C PRO A 2 3.54 -10.92 20.58
N ILE A 3 4.77 -11.45 20.58
CA ILE A 3 5.38 -11.98 19.35
C ILE A 3 5.18 -13.49 19.39
N SER A 4 4.60 -14.05 18.34
CA SER A 4 4.35 -15.49 18.20
C SER A 4 4.79 -16.00 16.82
N GLU A 5 5.04 -17.28 16.68
CA GLU A 5 5.24 -17.91 15.37
C GLU A 5 3.91 -17.87 14.61
N PHE A 6 3.92 -17.35 13.38
CA PHE A 6 2.77 -17.34 12.46
C PHE A 6 2.85 -18.48 11.45
N GLY A 7 4.06 -18.91 11.10
CA GLY A 7 4.31 -19.99 10.19
C GLY A 7 5.78 -20.04 9.79
N ARG A 8 6.10 -20.91 8.82
CA ARG A 8 7.46 -21.06 8.29
C ARG A 8 7.48 -20.89 6.78
N MET A 9 8.50 -20.16 6.32
CA MET A 9 8.81 -20.07 4.90
C MET A 9 9.30 -21.42 4.37
N PRO A 10 9.33 -21.63 3.03
CA PRO A 10 9.89 -22.85 2.43
C PRO A 10 11.35 -23.16 2.79
N ASP A 11 12.11 -22.15 3.20
CA ASP A 11 13.50 -22.27 3.68
C ASP A 11 13.60 -22.50 5.20
N GLU A 12 12.46 -22.84 5.86
CA GLU A 12 12.31 -23.06 7.30
C GLU A 12 12.49 -21.80 8.17
N SER A 13 12.73 -20.62 7.59
CA SER A 13 12.77 -19.37 8.36
C SER A 13 11.40 -19.06 8.98
N VAL A 14 11.41 -18.66 10.26
CA VAL A 14 10.17 -18.40 11.02
C VAL A 14 9.60 -17.06 10.63
N VAL A 15 8.35 -17.02 10.21
CA VAL A 15 7.54 -15.83 10.11
C VAL A 15 6.89 -15.56 11.46
N GLN A 16 7.12 -14.38 12.00
CA GLN A 16 6.56 -13.94 13.27
C GLN A 16 5.34 -13.06 13.05
N ALA A 17 4.34 -13.18 13.93
CA ALA A 17 3.27 -12.23 14.10
C ALA A 17 3.54 -11.38 15.35
N ILE A 18 3.42 -10.06 15.19
CA ILE A 18 3.57 -9.06 16.25
C ILE A 18 2.21 -8.39 16.41
N THR A 19 1.60 -8.52 17.58
CA THR A 19 0.37 -7.81 17.91
C THR A 19 0.71 -6.56 18.70
N ILE A 20 0.27 -5.40 18.23
CA ILE A 20 0.39 -4.11 18.90
C ILE A 20 -1.01 -3.56 19.14
N ALA A 21 -1.21 -2.84 20.26
CA ALA A 21 -2.52 -2.34 20.64
C ALA A 21 -2.44 -0.97 21.31
N ALA A 22 -3.47 -0.18 21.14
CA ALA A 22 -3.82 1.00 21.93
C ALA A 22 -5.28 0.84 22.38
N GLU A 23 -5.82 1.80 23.17
CA GLU A 23 -7.12 1.65 23.85
C GLU A 23 -8.26 1.14 22.94
N ASP A 24 -8.32 1.62 21.71
CA ASP A 24 -9.45 1.45 20.78
C ASP A 24 -9.04 0.86 19.42
N ILE A 25 -7.77 0.46 19.29
CA ILE A 25 -7.23 -0.07 18.03
C ILE A 25 -6.17 -1.15 18.29
N GLU A 26 -6.23 -2.23 17.52
CA GLU A 26 -5.24 -3.31 17.54
C GLU A 26 -4.77 -3.61 16.12
N ALA A 27 -3.48 -3.90 15.95
CA ALA A 27 -2.91 -4.33 14.68
C ALA A 27 -2.08 -5.59 14.85
N LYS A 28 -2.18 -6.48 13.86
CA LYS A 28 -1.30 -7.65 13.71
C LYS A 28 -0.38 -7.42 12.52
N VAL A 29 0.91 -7.42 12.79
CA VAL A 29 1.97 -7.23 11.79
C VAL A 29 2.74 -8.54 11.63
N LEU A 30 2.99 -8.97 10.40
CA LEU A 30 3.84 -10.14 10.10
C LEU A 30 5.23 -9.69 9.67
N THR A 31 6.24 -10.50 9.98
CA THR A 31 7.58 -10.29 9.43
C THR A 31 7.63 -10.60 7.92
N PHE A 32 6.78 -11.49 7.40
CA PHE A 32 6.61 -11.70 5.96
C PHE A 32 6.02 -10.45 5.30
N GLY A 33 6.77 -9.81 4.40
CA GLY A 33 6.35 -8.60 3.70
C GLY A 33 6.18 -7.36 4.57
N ALA A 34 6.61 -7.38 5.85
CA ALA A 34 6.21 -6.40 6.85
C ALA A 34 4.69 -6.15 6.82
N THR A 35 3.91 -7.22 6.67
CA THR A 35 2.48 -7.18 6.33
C THR A 35 1.62 -6.71 7.50
N LEU A 36 0.77 -5.71 7.29
CA LEU A 36 -0.36 -5.41 8.17
C LEU A 36 -1.44 -6.47 7.93
N ALA A 37 -1.42 -7.54 8.73
CA ALA A 37 -2.29 -8.71 8.53
C ALA A 37 -3.69 -8.51 9.08
N ASP A 38 -3.84 -7.72 10.13
CA ASP A 38 -5.12 -7.33 10.70
C ASP A 38 -5.07 -5.93 11.26
N LEU A 39 -6.20 -5.24 11.23
CA LEU A 39 -6.41 -3.95 11.86
C LEU A 39 -7.83 -3.93 12.43
N ILE A 40 -7.93 -3.95 13.75
CA ILE A 40 -9.20 -4.02 14.48
C ILE A 40 -9.45 -2.66 15.14
N VAL A 41 -10.63 -2.12 14.90
CA VAL A 41 -11.08 -0.84 15.44
C VAL A 41 -12.25 -1.09 16.39
N ALA A 42 -12.23 -0.47 17.55
CA ALA A 42 -13.38 -0.49 18.46
C ALA A 42 -14.56 0.29 17.85
N THR A 43 -15.74 -0.32 17.90
CA THR A 43 -17.01 0.32 17.48
C THR A 43 -18.06 0.12 18.57
N PRO A 44 -19.17 0.88 18.55
CA PRO A 44 -20.27 0.68 19.51
C PRO A 44 -20.85 -0.75 19.49
N ASP A 45 -20.76 -1.44 18.35
CA ASP A 45 -21.26 -2.81 18.17
C ASP A 45 -20.19 -3.88 18.47
N GLY A 46 -19.01 -3.48 18.97
CA GLY A 46 -17.87 -4.33 19.26
C GLY A 46 -16.68 -4.13 18.30
N PRO A 47 -15.55 -4.82 18.54
CA PRO A 47 -14.37 -4.67 17.71
C PRO A 47 -14.61 -5.20 16.30
N ARG A 48 -14.10 -4.45 15.29
CA ARG A 48 -14.26 -4.80 13.88
C ARG A 48 -12.93 -4.75 13.14
N SER A 49 -12.61 -5.83 12.43
CA SER A 49 -11.53 -5.82 11.45
C SER A 49 -11.93 -5.00 10.23
N VAL A 50 -11.08 -4.05 9.83
CA VAL A 50 -11.34 -3.11 8.74
C VAL A 50 -10.48 -3.36 7.50
N ILE A 51 -9.66 -4.43 7.51
CA ILE A 51 -8.85 -4.85 6.37
C ILE A 51 -9.00 -6.35 6.10
N LEU A 52 -8.80 -6.73 4.84
CA LEU A 52 -8.74 -8.13 4.43
C LEU A 52 -7.37 -8.72 4.72
N GLY A 53 -7.32 -10.01 5.00
CA GLY A 53 -6.11 -10.79 5.25
C GLY A 53 -6.41 -12.28 5.31
N PHE A 54 -5.42 -13.11 5.70
CA PHE A 54 -5.55 -14.56 5.83
C PHE A 54 -5.28 -15.00 7.27
N ASP A 55 -5.80 -16.18 7.63
CA ASP A 55 -5.62 -16.77 8.97
C ASP A 55 -4.23 -17.39 9.15
N ASP A 56 -3.59 -17.81 8.05
CA ASP A 56 -2.32 -18.50 8.05
C ASP A 56 -1.35 -17.99 6.97
N LEU A 57 -0.10 -18.44 7.04
CA LEU A 57 0.95 -18.05 6.11
C LEU A 57 0.72 -18.60 4.70
N ASP A 58 0.10 -19.79 4.58
CA ASP A 58 -0.15 -20.43 3.29
C ASP A 58 -1.08 -19.57 2.42
N GLY A 59 -2.04 -18.87 3.04
CA GLY A 59 -2.88 -17.88 2.38
C GLY A 59 -2.04 -16.77 1.74
N TYR A 60 -1.06 -16.22 2.45
CA TYR A 60 -0.17 -15.17 1.93
C TYR A 60 0.82 -15.68 0.87
N LEU A 61 1.33 -16.91 1.02
CA LEU A 61 2.29 -17.49 0.07
C LEU A 61 1.66 -17.89 -1.26
N SER A 62 0.45 -18.44 -1.21
CA SER A 62 -0.27 -18.96 -2.39
C SER A 62 -1.05 -17.89 -3.15
N HIS A 63 -1.41 -16.79 -2.48
CA HIS A 63 -2.22 -15.73 -3.06
C HIS A 63 -1.36 -14.73 -3.82
N GLY A 64 -1.71 -14.42 -5.05
CA GLY A 64 -0.98 -13.46 -5.89
C GLY A 64 -1.21 -11.98 -5.53
N GLY A 65 -2.04 -11.67 -4.52
CA GLY A 65 -2.32 -10.31 -4.07
C GLY A 65 -1.33 -9.85 -2.98
N TYR A 66 -1.17 -8.57 -2.84
CA TYR A 66 -0.20 -7.94 -1.93
C TYR A 66 -0.82 -7.59 -0.57
N PHE A 67 -1.74 -8.43 -0.06
CA PHE A 67 -2.58 -8.15 1.12
C PHE A 67 -1.80 -7.61 2.31
N GLY A 68 -1.92 -6.31 2.56
CA GLY A 68 -1.32 -5.60 3.69
C GLY A 68 0.20 -5.45 3.66
N ALA A 69 0.88 -6.00 2.64
CA ALA A 69 2.34 -6.00 2.56
C ALA A 69 2.92 -4.63 2.19
N ILE A 70 4.20 -4.45 2.45
CA ILE A 70 4.97 -3.29 1.95
C ILE A 70 5.52 -3.64 0.57
N ALA A 71 5.02 -2.95 -0.45
CA ALA A 71 5.55 -3.01 -1.81
C ALA A 71 6.87 -2.22 -1.92
N GLY A 72 7.83 -2.76 -2.63
CA GLY A 72 9.18 -2.19 -2.81
C GLY A 72 10.13 -3.18 -3.49
N ARG A 73 11.29 -2.68 -4.05
CA ARG A 73 11.83 -1.31 -3.87
C ARG A 73 10.95 -0.22 -4.46
N CYS A 74 10.33 -0.48 -5.62
CA CYS A 74 9.36 0.44 -6.21
C CYS A 74 7.98 -0.19 -6.20
N ALA A 75 7.04 0.45 -5.51
CA ALA A 75 5.62 0.19 -5.60
C ALA A 75 5.10 0.56 -6.99
N ASN A 76 3.97 -0.05 -7.38
CA ASN A 76 3.36 0.09 -8.68
C ASN A 76 4.31 -0.30 -9.84
N ARG A 77 4.18 0.27 -11.04
CA ARG A 77 4.81 -0.20 -12.26
C ARG A 77 6.00 0.64 -12.70
N ILE A 78 6.95 -0.04 -13.39
CA ILE A 78 8.01 0.58 -14.19
C ILE A 78 7.89 -0.01 -15.59
N ALA A 79 7.67 0.83 -16.59
CA ALA A 79 7.49 0.46 -17.98
C ALA A 79 8.70 -0.32 -18.52
N GLY A 80 8.43 -1.47 -19.20
CA GLY A 80 9.49 -2.33 -19.73
C GLY A 80 10.44 -2.92 -18.68
N GLY A 81 10.20 -2.65 -17.37
CA GLY A 81 11.12 -3.01 -16.29
C GLY A 81 12.52 -2.48 -16.51
N SER A 82 12.71 -1.39 -17.24
CA SER A 82 14.04 -0.85 -17.58
C SER A 82 14.08 0.64 -17.27
N PHE A 83 15.26 1.14 -16.95
CA PHE A 83 15.48 2.57 -16.76
C PHE A 83 16.96 2.91 -16.97
N GLU A 84 17.23 4.19 -17.19
CA GLU A 84 18.58 4.75 -17.18
C GLU A 84 18.77 5.63 -15.95
N LEU A 85 19.90 5.46 -15.26
CA LEU A 85 20.28 6.26 -14.12
C LEU A 85 21.77 6.60 -14.21
N ASP A 86 22.09 7.89 -14.20
CA ASP A 86 23.44 8.41 -14.30
C ASP A 86 24.23 7.86 -15.51
N GLY A 87 23.55 7.68 -16.67
CA GLY A 87 24.12 7.17 -17.92
C GLY A 87 24.32 5.65 -17.96
N GLN A 88 23.83 4.92 -16.97
CA GLN A 88 23.84 3.46 -16.93
C GLN A 88 22.41 2.91 -17.09
N ALA A 89 22.24 1.95 -18.00
CA ALA A 89 20.98 1.25 -18.20
C ALA A 89 20.85 0.07 -17.23
N PHE A 90 19.66 -0.11 -16.67
CA PHE A 90 19.28 -1.21 -15.77
C PHE A 90 18.08 -1.94 -16.31
N GLN A 91 18.06 -3.27 -16.15
CA GLN A 91 16.94 -4.14 -16.46
C GLN A 91 16.47 -4.80 -15.18
N LEU A 92 15.22 -4.59 -14.83
CA LEU A 92 14.53 -5.19 -13.70
C LEU A 92 13.82 -6.48 -14.12
N ASP A 93 13.44 -7.27 -13.13
CA ASP A 93 12.57 -8.44 -13.31
C ASP A 93 11.22 -8.06 -13.91
N LEU A 94 10.78 -8.76 -14.95
CA LEU A 94 9.51 -8.55 -15.65
C LEU A 94 8.43 -9.49 -15.09
N ASN A 95 7.96 -9.21 -13.89
CA ASN A 95 7.04 -10.08 -13.16
C ASN A 95 5.55 -9.90 -13.52
N GLU A 96 5.21 -8.93 -14.34
CA GLU A 96 3.84 -8.73 -14.82
C GLU A 96 3.77 -8.98 -16.35
N ALA A 97 3.20 -10.13 -16.73
CA ALA A 97 3.01 -10.56 -18.12
C ALA A 97 4.28 -10.50 -19.00
N GLY A 98 5.48 -10.53 -18.40
CA GLY A 98 6.76 -10.40 -19.10
C GLY A 98 6.99 -9.03 -19.75
N ARG A 99 6.27 -7.99 -19.34
CA ARG A 99 6.30 -6.65 -19.96
C ARG A 99 6.67 -5.54 -19.00
N THR A 100 6.19 -5.61 -17.78
CA THR A 100 6.37 -4.57 -16.77
C THR A 100 6.98 -5.14 -15.50
N HIS A 101 7.64 -4.28 -14.76
CA HIS A 101 8.06 -4.55 -13.40
C HIS A 101 6.98 -4.01 -12.46
N LEU A 102 6.47 -4.84 -11.57
CA LEU A 102 5.38 -4.50 -10.63
C LEU A 102 5.82 -4.76 -9.20
N HIS A 103 5.59 -3.78 -8.31
CA HIS A 103 5.75 -3.85 -6.85
C HIS A 103 7.11 -4.39 -6.36
N GLY A 104 8.18 -4.18 -7.16
CA GLY A 104 9.53 -4.57 -6.76
C GLY A 104 9.97 -5.95 -7.27
N GLY A 105 9.21 -6.59 -8.18
CA GLY A 105 9.59 -7.85 -8.84
C GLY A 105 9.01 -9.09 -8.21
N SER A 106 9.35 -10.26 -8.74
CA SER A 106 8.84 -11.57 -8.31
C SER A 106 9.18 -11.91 -6.87
N ASP A 107 10.34 -11.41 -6.38
CA ASP A 107 10.79 -11.55 -4.99
C ASP A 107 10.99 -10.16 -4.35
N GLY A 108 10.03 -9.27 -4.56
CA GLY A 108 9.97 -7.93 -3.98
C GLY A 108 9.84 -7.96 -2.45
N PHE A 109 9.83 -6.79 -1.84
CA PHE A 109 9.79 -6.63 -0.37
C PHE A 109 8.59 -7.32 0.28
N PHE A 110 7.49 -7.43 -0.43
CA PHE A 110 6.25 -8.09 0.00
C PHE A 110 6.39 -9.62 0.18
N ARG A 111 7.40 -10.26 -0.39
CA ARG A 111 7.67 -11.71 -0.26
C ARG A 111 8.83 -12.04 0.66
N ARG A 112 9.49 -11.04 1.22
CA ARG A 112 10.67 -11.23 2.06
C ARG A 112 10.29 -11.30 3.53
N ASN A 113 11.02 -12.11 4.28
CA ASN A 113 10.90 -12.16 5.74
C ASN A 113 11.76 -11.05 6.34
N TRP A 114 11.14 -10.00 6.89
CA TRP A 114 11.80 -8.86 7.50
C TRP A 114 12.29 -9.17 8.90
N LEU A 115 13.32 -8.49 9.34
CA LEU A 115 13.88 -8.62 10.67
C LEU A 115 13.12 -7.71 11.65
N VAL A 116 12.74 -8.23 12.81
CA VAL A 116 12.26 -7.41 13.92
C VAL A 116 13.45 -6.70 14.53
N VAL A 117 13.46 -5.37 14.47
CA VAL A 117 14.52 -4.52 15.07
C VAL A 117 14.16 -4.13 16.49
N ASP A 118 12.88 -3.77 16.70
CA ASP A 118 12.33 -3.35 17.97
C ASP A 118 10.81 -3.58 17.98
N ALA A 119 10.24 -3.90 19.13
CA ALA A 119 8.80 -4.00 19.30
C ALA A 119 8.41 -3.79 20.76
N ASP A 120 7.33 -3.07 20.99
CA ASP A 120 6.68 -2.88 22.28
C ASP A 120 5.16 -3.14 22.18
N ASP A 121 4.38 -2.82 23.21
CA ASP A 121 2.95 -3.07 23.23
C ASP A 121 2.16 -2.25 22.19
N SER A 122 2.74 -1.13 21.72
CA SER A 122 2.07 -0.17 20.81
C SER A 122 2.82 0.07 19.51
N SER A 123 4.01 -0.50 19.33
CA SER A 123 4.78 -0.31 18.09
C SER A 123 5.65 -1.51 17.71
N ALA A 124 5.93 -1.62 16.41
CA ALA A 124 6.85 -2.60 15.83
C ALA A 124 7.71 -1.93 14.76
N LEU A 125 9.02 -2.12 14.83
CA LEU A 125 9.99 -1.68 13.83
C LEU A 125 10.61 -2.90 13.15
N LEU A 126 10.45 -2.98 11.84
CA LEU A 126 11.00 -4.02 11.00
C LEU A 126 12.03 -3.44 10.03
N ALA A 127 13.01 -4.24 9.64
CA ALA A 127 14.02 -3.85 8.66
C ALA A 127 14.26 -4.96 7.63
N LEU A 128 14.63 -4.55 6.42
CA LEU A 128 15.01 -5.44 5.33
C LEU A 128 16.27 -4.91 4.66
N ILE A 129 17.19 -5.84 4.33
CA ILE A 129 18.37 -5.54 3.52
C ILE A 129 18.15 -6.13 2.12
N SER A 130 18.14 -5.27 1.11
CA SER A 130 18.06 -5.63 -0.30
C SER A 130 19.42 -5.34 -0.94
N GLN A 131 20.13 -6.37 -1.39
CA GLN A 131 21.49 -6.26 -1.92
C GLN A 131 21.49 -5.57 -3.30
N ALA A 132 22.65 -5.06 -3.71
CA ALA A 132 22.85 -4.59 -5.08
C ALA A 132 22.58 -5.73 -6.07
N GLY A 133 21.82 -5.44 -7.14
CA GLY A 133 21.38 -6.43 -8.14
C GLY A 133 20.10 -7.18 -7.78
N ASP A 134 19.56 -6.99 -6.57
CA ASP A 134 18.27 -7.59 -6.16
C ASP A 134 17.15 -7.12 -7.11
N GLN A 135 16.43 -8.05 -7.75
CA GLN A 135 15.43 -7.82 -8.80
C GLN A 135 15.92 -6.91 -9.96
N GLY A 136 17.26 -6.76 -10.13
CA GLY A 136 17.89 -5.90 -11.13
C GLY A 136 18.21 -4.47 -10.67
N TYR A 137 17.85 -4.07 -9.45
CA TYR A 137 18.12 -2.72 -8.96
C TYR A 137 19.57 -2.50 -8.55
N PRO A 138 20.20 -1.34 -8.89
CA PRO A 138 21.52 -0.99 -8.39
C PRO A 138 21.50 -0.63 -6.90
N GLY A 139 22.70 -0.67 -6.28
CA GLY A 139 22.91 -0.28 -4.90
C GLY A 139 22.28 -1.24 -3.87
N LYS A 140 22.88 -1.30 -2.71
CA LYS A 140 22.29 -1.98 -1.55
C LYS A 140 21.34 -1.00 -0.84
N VAL A 141 20.14 -1.46 -0.52
CA VAL A 141 19.15 -0.69 0.24
C VAL A 141 18.92 -1.34 1.60
N ILE A 142 18.90 -0.52 2.64
CA ILE A 142 18.36 -0.88 3.97
C ILE A 142 17.03 -0.16 4.10
N ALA A 143 15.95 -0.92 4.08
CA ALA A 143 14.59 -0.41 4.27
C ALA A 143 14.10 -0.66 5.69
N THR A 144 13.28 0.24 6.21
CA THR A 144 12.63 0.11 7.52
C THR A 144 11.13 0.38 7.38
N CYS A 145 10.35 -0.34 8.16
CA CYS A 145 8.91 -0.13 8.32
C CYS A 145 8.59 -0.11 9.82
N ARG A 146 8.05 1.01 10.30
CA ARG A 146 7.55 1.12 11.67
C ARG A 146 6.05 1.27 11.66
N TYR A 147 5.37 0.40 12.37
CA TYR A 147 3.97 0.51 12.75
C TYR A 147 3.89 1.05 14.18
N ALA A 148 3.05 2.03 14.42
CA ALA A 148 2.81 2.57 15.75
C ALA A 148 1.33 2.92 15.91
N LEU A 149 0.74 2.51 17.03
CA LEU A 149 -0.62 2.79 17.42
C LEU A 149 -0.67 3.87 18.49
N ASP A 150 -1.64 4.72 18.38
CA ASP A 150 -2.04 5.73 19.35
C ASP A 150 -3.56 5.89 19.20
N GLN A 151 -4.25 6.57 20.13
CA GLN A 151 -5.72 6.68 20.17
C GLN A 151 -6.38 6.81 18.78
N GLY A 152 -7.10 5.75 18.35
CA GLY A 152 -7.78 5.68 17.05
C GLY A 152 -6.87 5.84 15.81
N ARG A 153 -5.54 5.74 15.96
CA ARG A 153 -4.60 6.04 14.89
C ARG A 153 -3.55 4.94 14.71
N LEU A 154 -3.42 4.46 13.47
CA LEU A 154 -2.26 3.70 13.01
C LEU A 154 -1.34 4.63 12.20
N ARG A 155 -0.08 4.75 12.63
CA ARG A 155 0.98 5.43 11.88
C ARG A 155 1.93 4.40 11.30
N ILE A 156 2.17 4.49 9.97
CA ILE A 156 3.18 3.72 9.25
C ILE A 156 4.28 4.68 8.83
N SER A 157 5.52 4.40 9.23
CA SER A 157 6.69 5.17 8.82
C SER A 157 7.63 4.26 8.02
N LEU A 158 7.83 4.59 6.75
CA LEU A 158 8.73 3.88 5.84
C LEU A 158 10.00 4.70 5.67
N GLY A 159 11.15 4.05 5.77
CA GLY A 159 12.44 4.67 5.60
C GLY A 159 13.36 3.82 4.72
N ALA A 160 14.30 4.46 4.01
CA ALA A 160 15.35 3.73 3.31
C ALA A 160 16.64 4.54 3.20
N ARG A 161 17.76 3.82 3.13
CA ARG A 161 19.10 4.34 2.80
C ARG A 161 19.76 3.42 1.77
N THR A 162 20.63 3.99 0.96
CA THR A 162 21.37 3.25 -0.07
C THR A 162 22.86 3.56 -0.01
N ASP A 163 23.69 2.67 -0.57
CA ASP A 163 25.13 2.90 -0.75
C ASP A 163 25.51 3.34 -2.18
N ALA A 164 24.54 3.31 -3.12
CA ALA A 164 24.71 3.80 -4.49
C ALA A 164 23.36 4.36 -5.00
N PRO A 165 23.35 5.22 -6.05
CA PRO A 165 22.11 5.70 -6.64
C PRO A 165 21.18 4.54 -7.05
N THR A 166 19.91 4.62 -6.68
CA THR A 166 18.91 3.59 -6.99
C THR A 166 17.50 4.19 -6.99
N LEU A 167 16.50 3.37 -7.25
CA LEU A 167 15.09 3.77 -7.13
C LEU A 167 14.49 3.23 -5.83
N VAL A 168 13.74 4.07 -5.13
CA VAL A 168 12.96 3.71 -3.94
C VAL A 168 11.62 4.45 -3.97
N ASN A 169 10.54 3.67 -3.95
CA ASN A 169 9.17 4.14 -3.83
C ASN A 169 8.38 3.08 -3.07
N LEU A 170 8.27 3.18 -1.76
CA LEU A 170 7.60 2.19 -0.93
C LEU A 170 6.12 2.53 -0.79
N ALA A 171 5.26 1.51 -0.69
CA ALA A 171 3.84 1.70 -0.37
C ALA A 171 3.31 0.58 0.51
N ALA A 172 2.41 0.93 1.43
CA ALA A 172 1.63 -0.03 2.21
C ALA A 172 0.36 -0.40 1.42
N HIS A 173 0.15 -1.69 1.19
CA HIS A 173 -0.89 -2.21 0.31
C HIS A 173 -2.05 -2.86 1.09
N ALA A 174 -2.59 -2.14 2.08
CA ALA A 174 -3.72 -2.61 2.88
C ALA A 174 -5.03 -2.59 2.06
N TYR A 175 -5.81 -3.65 2.17
CA TYR A 175 -7.11 -3.82 1.51
C TYR A 175 -8.22 -3.47 2.48
N PHE A 176 -8.75 -2.27 2.43
CA PHE A 176 -9.77 -1.76 3.33
C PHE A 176 -11.17 -2.19 2.95
N ASN A 177 -11.93 -2.67 3.92
CA ASN A 177 -13.39 -2.77 3.90
C ASN A 177 -13.91 -2.41 5.30
N LEU A 178 -14.39 -1.18 5.47
CA LEU A 178 -14.80 -0.66 6.78
C LEU A 178 -16.06 -1.32 7.30
N ASP A 179 -16.85 -1.96 6.44
CA ASP A 179 -18.05 -2.71 6.81
C ASP A 179 -17.75 -4.15 7.24
N GLY A 180 -16.47 -4.60 7.06
CA GLY A 180 -16.01 -5.93 7.46
C GLY A 180 -16.34 -7.03 6.45
N GLY A 181 -16.86 -6.71 5.27
CA GLY A 181 -17.19 -7.66 4.19
C GLY A 181 -18.18 -7.10 3.18
N GLY A 182 -18.47 -7.90 2.15
CA GLY A 182 -19.29 -7.45 1.03
C GLY A 182 -18.55 -6.51 0.08
N SER A 183 -19.28 -5.79 -0.77
CA SER A 183 -18.72 -4.87 -1.76
C SER A 183 -18.45 -3.48 -1.16
N ILE A 184 -17.32 -2.88 -1.56
CA ILE A 184 -16.95 -1.49 -1.16
C ILE A 184 -17.52 -0.42 -2.09
N LEU A 185 -18.27 -0.79 -3.11
CA LEU A 185 -18.73 0.18 -4.11
C LEU A 185 -19.63 1.27 -3.53
N ASP A 186 -20.31 1.00 -2.42
CA ASP A 186 -21.14 1.96 -1.70
C ASP A 186 -20.40 2.68 -0.56
N HIS A 187 -19.13 2.31 -0.26
CA HIS A 187 -18.29 3.13 0.60
C HIS A 187 -18.13 4.52 -0.01
N ARG A 188 -18.13 5.54 0.84
CA ARG A 188 -18.01 6.93 0.38
C ARG A 188 -16.58 7.38 0.51
N LEU A 189 -16.02 7.88 -0.60
CA LEU A 189 -14.64 8.33 -0.69
C LEU A 189 -14.58 9.82 -1.03
N LYS A 190 -13.66 10.54 -0.38
CA LYS A 190 -13.23 11.89 -0.74
C LYS A 190 -11.71 11.90 -0.82
N MET A 191 -11.14 12.58 -1.83
CA MET A 191 -9.70 12.78 -1.99
C MET A 191 -9.37 14.26 -2.20
N ALA A 192 -8.30 14.74 -1.57
CA ALA A 192 -7.81 16.10 -1.72
C ALA A 192 -6.89 16.21 -2.96
N ALA A 193 -7.44 15.90 -4.13
CA ALA A 193 -6.68 15.84 -5.38
C ALA A 193 -7.43 16.55 -6.51
N GLU A 194 -6.73 17.46 -7.19
CA GLU A 194 -7.28 18.22 -8.33
C GLU A 194 -6.96 17.56 -9.69
N ALA A 195 -6.08 16.55 -9.71
CA ALA A 195 -5.63 15.87 -10.93
C ALA A 195 -5.34 14.39 -10.65
N TYR A 196 -5.14 13.62 -11.73
CA TYR A 196 -4.74 12.22 -11.66
C TYR A 196 -3.75 11.90 -12.79
N THR A 197 -3.13 10.73 -12.77
CA THR A 197 -2.28 10.25 -13.88
C THR A 197 -3.05 9.19 -14.66
N PRO A 198 -3.47 9.48 -15.92
CA PRO A 198 -4.06 8.49 -16.80
C PRO A 198 -3.07 7.38 -17.10
N VAL A 199 -3.61 6.19 -17.36
CA VAL A 199 -2.80 5.02 -17.71
C VAL A 199 -3.20 4.50 -19.09
N ASP A 200 -2.26 3.81 -19.73
CA ASP A 200 -2.50 3.07 -20.96
C ASP A 200 -3.17 1.70 -20.71
N GLU A 201 -3.32 0.90 -21.77
CA GLU A 201 -3.89 -0.46 -21.71
C GLU A 201 -3.08 -1.47 -20.87
N HIS A 202 -1.88 -1.09 -20.45
CA HIS A 202 -0.99 -1.87 -19.57
C HIS A 202 -0.88 -1.29 -18.18
N ASN A 203 -1.75 -0.35 -17.81
CA ASN A 203 -1.74 0.39 -16.55
C ASN A 203 -0.43 1.17 -16.31
N ILE A 204 0.25 1.60 -17.36
CA ILE A 204 1.42 2.47 -17.29
C ILE A 204 0.96 3.93 -17.44
N PRO A 205 1.40 4.87 -16.57
CA PRO A 205 1.08 6.28 -16.72
C PRO A 205 1.51 6.83 -18.08
N THR A 206 0.62 7.58 -18.73
CA THR A 206 0.92 8.23 -20.01
C THR A 206 1.86 9.43 -19.89
N GLY A 207 2.12 9.88 -18.66
CA GLY A 207 2.85 11.10 -18.37
C GLY A 207 1.95 12.34 -18.28
N GLU A 208 0.70 12.25 -18.68
CA GLU A 208 -0.26 13.35 -18.54
C GLU A 208 -0.72 13.50 -17.08
N VAL A 209 -1.15 14.74 -16.73
CA VAL A 209 -1.68 15.10 -15.40
C VAL A 209 -2.94 15.95 -15.60
N PRO A 210 -4.02 15.40 -16.16
CA PRO A 210 -5.27 16.15 -16.35
C PRO A 210 -6.01 16.40 -15.04
N ALA A 211 -6.84 17.44 -15.03
CA ALA A 211 -7.75 17.73 -13.94
C ALA A 211 -8.81 16.63 -13.77
N VAL A 212 -9.25 16.39 -12.54
CA VAL A 212 -10.35 15.45 -12.24
C VAL A 212 -11.73 16.02 -12.58
N ASP A 213 -11.85 17.33 -12.70
CA ASP A 213 -13.11 18.05 -12.90
C ASP A 213 -13.92 17.50 -14.09
N GLY A 214 -15.20 17.20 -13.86
CA GLY A 214 -16.09 16.65 -14.88
C GLY A 214 -15.77 15.21 -15.31
N THR A 215 -14.89 14.50 -14.61
CA THR A 215 -14.51 13.11 -14.91
C THR A 215 -15.01 12.14 -13.83
N PRO A 216 -15.04 10.83 -14.11
CA PRO A 216 -15.30 9.81 -13.08
C PRO A 216 -14.27 9.80 -11.93
N PHE A 217 -13.11 10.41 -12.11
CA PHE A 217 -12.03 10.51 -11.14
C PHE A 217 -12.21 11.65 -10.13
N ASP A 218 -13.29 12.43 -10.22
CA ASP A 218 -13.56 13.54 -9.29
C ASP A 218 -14.11 13.03 -7.95
N PHE A 219 -13.22 12.90 -6.97
CA PHE A 219 -13.53 12.59 -5.57
C PHE A 219 -13.31 13.78 -4.63
N ARG A 220 -13.29 15.01 -5.13
CA ARG A 220 -13.14 16.21 -4.28
C ARG A 220 -14.30 16.41 -3.31
N GLU A 221 -15.47 15.86 -3.65
CA GLU A 221 -16.61 15.75 -2.74
C GLU A 221 -16.84 14.30 -2.31
N LEU A 222 -17.33 14.12 -1.09
CA LEU A 222 -17.59 12.79 -0.52
C LEU A 222 -18.71 12.08 -1.28
N ARG A 223 -18.39 11.02 -2.02
CA ARG A 223 -19.33 10.27 -2.84
C ARG A 223 -19.06 8.77 -2.82
N PRO A 224 -20.03 7.90 -3.22
CA PRO A 224 -19.75 6.47 -3.39
C PRO A 224 -18.57 6.21 -4.32
N VAL A 225 -17.81 5.13 -4.05
CA VAL A 225 -16.77 4.64 -4.95
C VAL A 225 -17.35 4.27 -6.29
N ARG A 226 -18.53 3.68 -6.30
CA ARG A 226 -19.32 3.40 -7.50
C ARG A 226 -19.41 4.62 -8.41
N ASN A 227 -19.09 4.46 -9.67
CA ASN A 227 -19.36 5.47 -10.68
C ASN A 227 -20.84 5.39 -11.10
N ALA A 228 -21.65 6.34 -10.66
CA ALA A 228 -23.07 6.37 -10.96
C ALA A 228 -23.41 6.64 -12.44
N ALA A 229 -22.46 7.17 -13.22
CA ALA A 229 -22.62 7.42 -14.66
C ALA A 229 -22.27 6.20 -15.52
N ASP A 230 -21.70 5.15 -14.92
CA ASP A 230 -21.29 3.93 -15.59
C ASP A 230 -21.91 2.71 -14.89
N GLU A 231 -22.98 2.15 -15.50
CA GLU A 231 -23.66 0.96 -14.97
C GLU A 231 -22.72 -0.25 -14.82
N ALA A 232 -21.69 -0.35 -15.69
CA ALA A 232 -20.70 -1.42 -15.65
C ALA A 232 -19.62 -1.19 -14.59
N HIS A 233 -19.50 0.02 -14.07
CA HIS A 233 -18.45 0.47 -13.15
C HIS A 233 -17.05 0.13 -13.70
N SER A 234 -16.49 1.04 -14.51
CA SER A 234 -15.08 0.94 -14.93
C SER A 234 -14.15 0.96 -13.71
N PRO A 235 -13.25 -0.02 -13.58
CA PRO A 235 -12.39 -0.13 -12.39
C PRO A 235 -11.49 1.07 -12.19
N TYR A 236 -11.23 1.38 -10.91
CA TYR A 236 -10.18 2.30 -10.52
C TYR A 236 -8.90 1.52 -10.18
N ASP A 237 -7.83 1.81 -10.89
CA ASP A 237 -6.45 1.42 -10.59
C ASP A 237 -5.53 2.55 -11.06
N HIS A 238 -5.65 3.72 -10.42
CA HIS A 238 -5.03 4.96 -10.85
C HIS A 238 -4.38 5.70 -9.68
N ASN A 239 -3.44 6.57 -10.00
CA ASN A 239 -2.81 7.46 -9.03
C ASN A 239 -3.44 8.87 -9.10
N TRP A 240 -3.92 9.37 -7.97
CA TRP A 240 -4.35 10.76 -7.78
C TRP A 240 -3.18 11.64 -7.36
N VAL A 241 -3.11 12.82 -7.94
CA VAL A 241 -2.06 13.81 -7.70
C VAL A 241 -2.46 14.67 -6.51
N LEU A 242 -1.86 14.39 -5.36
CA LEU A 242 -2.06 15.15 -4.13
C LEU A 242 -1.19 16.41 -4.12
N ALA A 243 0.06 16.29 -4.60
CA ALA A 243 1.04 17.35 -4.72
C ALA A 243 2.09 16.99 -5.78
N MET A 244 2.96 17.94 -6.14
CA MET A 244 4.08 17.67 -7.06
C MET A 244 5.40 17.38 -6.32
N GLN A 245 5.40 17.38 -4.99
CA GLN A 245 6.54 17.03 -4.15
C GLN A 245 6.04 16.44 -2.82
N PRO A 246 6.82 15.60 -2.16
CA PRO A 246 6.51 15.14 -0.82
C PRO A 246 6.44 16.29 0.17
N ALA A 247 5.54 16.17 1.13
CA ALA A 247 5.43 17.11 2.24
C ALA A 247 6.38 16.73 3.39
N PRO A 248 6.87 17.71 4.17
CA PRO A 248 7.70 17.42 5.34
C PRO A 248 6.90 16.77 6.49
N GLU A 249 5.60 17.04 6.57
CA GLU A 249 4.68 16.52 7.57
C GLU A 249 3.43 15.96 6.91
N PRO A 250 2.79 14.93 7.49
CA PRO A 250 1.55 14.37 6.95
C PRO A 250 0.42 15.41 6.91
N TRP A 251 -0.30 15.45 5.82
CA TRP A 251 -1.49 16.26 5.65
C TRP A 251 -2.68 15.40 5.18
N HIS A 252 -3.90 15.86 5.41
CA HIS A 252 -5.11 15.12 5.11
C HIS A 252 -5.27 14.92 3.60
N ALA A 253 -5.20 13.67 3.14
CA ALA A 253 -5.23 13.31 1.73
C ALA A 253 -6.55 12.68 1.29
N ALA A 254 -7.19 11.89 2.15
CA ALA A 254 -8.42 11.20 1.79
C ALA A 254 -9.29 10.91 3.02
N ARG A 255 -10.59 10.70 2.77
CA ARG A 255 -11.58 10.18 3.72
C ARG A 255 -12.34 9.04 3.09
N LEU A 256 -12.47 7.94 3.81
CA LEU A 256 -13.31 6.80 3.45
C LEU A 256 -14.35 6.56 4.56
N GLU A 257 -15.61 6.32 4.19
CA GLU A 257 -16.67 6.00 5.13
C GLU A 257 -17.36 4.70 4.75
N GLY A 258 -17.52 3.79 5.73
CA GLY A 258 -18.31 2.57 5.59
C GLY A 258 -19.77 2.85 5.86
N PRO A 259 -20.68 2.67 4.87
CA PRO A 259 -22.08 3.06 5.00
C PRO A 259 -22.87 2.22 5.99
N LEU A 260 -22.43 0.97 6.26
CA LEU A 260 -23.11 0.05 7.18
C LEU A 260 -22.54 0.13 8.58
N SER A 261 -21.22 0.25 8.70
CA SER A 261 -20.53 0.30 9.98
C SER A 261 -20.55 1.68 10.63
N GLY A 262 -20.69 2.74 9.85
CA GLY A 262 -20.47 4.11 10.31
C GLY A 262 -18.99 4.41 10.63
N ILE A 263 -18.06 3.53 10.31
CA ILE A 263 -16.63 3.78 10.50
C ILE A 263 -16.15 4.78 9.46
N ARG A 264 -15.41 5.79 9.92
CA ARG A 264 -14.68 6.76 9.11
C ARG A 264 -13.18 6.51 9.24
N LEU A 265 -12.50 6.48 8.13
CA LEU A 265 -11.05 6.49 8.00
C LEU A 265 -10.62 7.81 7.36
N ASP A 266 -9.86 8.62 8.07
CA ASP A 266 -9.13 9.76 7.51
C ASP A 266 -7.66 9.38 7.27
N LEU A 267 -7.22 9.44 6.02
CA LEU A 267 -5.84 9.16 5.61
C LEU A 267 -5.05 10.46 5.53
N TRP A 268 -3.89 10.45 6.19
CA TRP A 268 -2.90 11.53 6.17
C TRP A 268 -1.59 10.99 5.64
N THR A 269 -0.89 11.74 4.81
CA THR A 269 0.38 11.29 4.24
C THR A 269 1.33 12.42 3.91
N THR A 270 2.62 12.10 3.84
CA THR A 270 3.66 12.97 3.29
C THR A 270 3.84 12.80 1.78
N GLU A 271 3.22 11.77 1.17
CA GLU A 271 3.45 11.44 -0.23
C GLU A 271 2.66 12.32 -1.21
N PRO A 272 3.23 12.55 -2.41
CA PRO A 272 2.62 13.40 -3.43
C PRO A 272 1.52 12.72 -4.24
N GLY A 273 1.44 11.39 -4.20
CA GLY A 273 0.45 10.59 -4.92
C GLY A 273 -0.32 9.66 -4.01
N LEU A 274 -1.52 9.31 -4.43
CA LEU A 274 -2.38 8.32 -3.77
C LEU A 274 -2.98 7.40 -4.82
N GLN A 275 -2.53 6.14 -4.85
CA GLN A 275 -3.15 5.11 -5.68
C GLN A 275 -4.47 4.69 -5.04
N LEU A 276 -5.53 4.63 -5.84
CA LEU A 276 -6.77 3.94 -5.53
C LEU A 276 -6.87 2.70 -6.41
N TYR A 277 -6.93 1.54 -5.78
CA TYR A 277 -7.32 0.29 -6.42
C TYR A 277 -8.62 -0.20 -5.77
N ASP A 278 -9.67 -0.40 -6.55
CA ASP A 278 -11.01 -0.72 -6.03
C ASP A 278 -11.31 -2.22 -5.90
N GLY A 279 -10.29 -3.07 -5.96
CA GLY A 279 -10.44 -4.51 -5.81
C GLY A 279 -11.15 -5.22 -6.97
N ALA A 280 -11.18 -4.62 -8.16
CA ALA A 280 -11.85 -5.20 -9.34
C ALA A 280 -11.29 -6.57 -9.75
N PHE A 281 -10.03 -6.83 -9.46
CA PHE A 281 -9.32 -8.06 -9.82
C PHE A 281 -8.94 -8.90 -8.61
N LEU A 282 -9.62 -8.70 -7.46
CA LEU A 282 -9.41 -9.54 -6.29
C LEU A 282 -9.64 -11.01 -6.65
N PRO A 283 -8.66 -11.90 -6.39
CA PRO A 283 -8.82 -13.32 -6.66
C PRO A 283 -9.93 -13.93 -5.79
N VAL A 284 -10.63 -14.91 -6.33
CA VAL A 284 -11.79 -15.53 -5.66
C VAL A 284 -11.43 -16.71 -4.73
N ALA A 285 -10.15 -17.01 -4.56
CA ALA A 285 -9.66 -18.10 -3.68
C ALA A 285 -8.20 -17.82 -3.28
N PRO A 286 -7.74 -18.27 -2.12
CA PRO A 286 -8.42 -19.00 -1.04
C PRO A 286 -9.37 -18.13 -0.22
N PRO A 287 -10.11 -18.68 0.74
CA PRO A 287 -10.90 -17.89 1.67
C PRO A 287 -10.02 -16.92 2.48
N LEU A 288 -10.54 -15.74 2.74
CA LEU A 288 -9.90 -14.74 3.59
C LEU A 288 -10.11 -15.11 5.07
N ARG A 289 -9.47 -14.36 5.96
CA ARG A 289 -9.59 -14.52 7.41
C ARG A 289 -11.05 -14.69 7.85
N GLY A 290 -11.28 -15.62 8.78
CA GLY A 290 -12.61 -15.94 9.27
C GLY A 290 -13.49 -16.66 8.26
N GLY A 291 -12.92 -17.25 7.18
CA GLY A 291 -13.66 -17.96 6.15
C GLY A 291 -14.46 -17.08 5.20
N ILE A 292 -14.17 -15.77 5.15
CA ILE A 292 -14.84 -14.83 4.26
C ILE A 292 -14.48 -15.18 2.81
N ALA A 293 -15.50 -15.33 1.95
CA ALA A 293 -15.27 -15.52 0.52
C ALA A 293 -14.81 -14.20 -0.11
N PRO A 294 -13.66 -14.19 -0.83
CA PRO A 294 -13.28 -13.00 -1.59
C PRO A 294 -14.31 -12.72 -2.69
N VAL A 295 -14.66 -11.46 -2.84
CA VAL A 295 -15.58 -11.02 -3.90
C VAL A 295 -14.93 -9.88 -4.69
N ARG A 296 -15.32 -9.74 -5.96
CA ARG A 296 -14.93 -8.58 -6.76
C ARG A 296 -15.37 -7.30 -6.05
N HIS A 297 -14.52 -6.29 -5.99
CA HIS A 297 -14.75 -5.06 -5.20
C HIS A 297 -15.04 -5.34 -3.71
N GLY A 298 -14.44 -6.40 -3.15
CA GLY A 298 -14.57 -6.74 -1.72
C GLY A 298 -13.75 -5.88 -0.79
N ALA A 299 -12.81 -5.12 -1.32
CA ALA A 299 -12.01 -4.13 -0.60
C ALA A 299 -11.40 -3.13 -1.59
N LEU A 300 -10.90 -2.02 -1.07
CA LEU A 300 -10.10 -1.06 -1.84
C LEU A 300 -8.75 -0.80 -1.16
N CYS A 301 -7.76 -0.41 -1.98
CA CYS A 301 -6.46 0.03 -1.49
C CYS A 301 -6.35 1.54 -1.66
N LEU A 302 -5.77 2.19 -0.64
CA LEU A 302 -5.35 3.58 -0.66
C LEU A 302 -3.86 3.59 -0.35
N GLU A 303 -3.03 3.79 -1.38
CA GLU A 303 -1.58 3.60 -1.33
C GLU A 303 -0.85 4.92 -1.57
N PRO A 304 -0.49 5.67 -0.51
CA PRO A 304 0.38 6.82 -0.65
C PRO A 304 1.74 6.42 -1.22
N GLN A 305 2.19 7.14 -2.26
CA GLN A 305 3.40 6.79 -3.02
C GLN A 305 3.92 7.97 -3.84
N ARG A 306 5.13 7.84 -4.42
CA ARG A 306 5.54 8.60 -5.60
C ARG A 306 4.72 8.16 -6.80
N PHE A 307 4.60 9.00 -7.81
CA PHE A 307 3.83 8.62 -9.00
C PHE A 307 4.46 7.38 -9.66
N PRO A 308 3.64 6.40 -10.10
CA PRO A 308 4.15 5.25 -10.81
C PRO A 308 4.94 5.66 -12.06
N ASP A 309 5.92 4.85 -12.43
CA ASP A 309 6.79 5.08 -13.60
C ASP A 309 7.54 6.42 -13.63
N ALA A 310 7.72 7.07 -12.47
CA ALA A 310 8.30 8.41 -12.36
C ALA A 310 9.69 8.53 -13.00
N ILE A 311 10.45 7.44 -13.10
CA ILE A 311 11.78 7.44 -13.73
C ILE A 311 11.73 7.79 -15.22
N HIS A 312 10.63 7.50 -15.91
CA HIS A 312 10.43 7.83 -17.32
C HIS A 312 9.78 9.21 -17.54
N HIS A 313 9.31 9.85 -16.48
CA HIS A 313 8.62 11.14 -16.54
C HIS A 313 9.35 12.20 -15.70
N PRO A 314 10.30 12.97 -16.27
CA PRO A 314 11.14 13.92 -15.51
C PRO A 314 10.38 15.01 -14.75
N HIS A 315 9.10 15.25 -15.10
CA HIS A 315 8.24 16.21 -14.41
C HIS A 315 7.47 15.60 -13.22
N PHE A 316 7.54 14.27 -13.04
CA PHE A 316 6.97 13.57 -11.87
C PHE A 316 7.92 13.70 -10.66
N PRO A 317 7.40 13.59 -9.43
CA PRO A 317 8.23 13.50 -8.23
C PRO A 317 9.21 12.34 -8.31
N SER A 318 10.51 12.63 -8.22
CA SER A 318 11.57 11.62 -8.41
C SER A 318 11.50 10.48 -7.39
N ALA A 319 11.68 9.25 -7.86
CA ALA A 319 11.87 8.05 -7.04
C ALA A 319 13.36 7.70 -6.84
N VAL A 320 14.29 8.50 -7.37
CA VAL A 320 15.74 8.27 -7.19
C VAL A 320 16.14 8.58 -5.75
N LEU A 321 16.87 7.65 -5.14
CA LEU A 321 17.51 7.81 -3.83
C LEU A 321 19.02 7.74 -4.01
N ARG A 322 19.75 8.70 -3.42
CA ARG A 322 21.21 8.79 -3.45
C ARG A 322 21.84 8.48 -2.07
N PRO A 323 23.12 8.10 -2.01
CA PRO A 323 23.77 7.67 -0.75
C PRO A 323 23.68 8.66 0.41
N ASP A 324 23.69 9.97 0.11
CA ASP A 324 23.64 11.04 1.13
C ASP A 324 22.21 11.44 1.50
N GLU A 325 21.21 10.78 0.91
CA GLU A 325 19.79 11.06 1.13
C GLU A 325 19.15 10.00 2.02
N ILE A 326 18.03 10.38 2.63
CA ILE A 326 17.17 9.48 3.39
C ILE A 326 15.79 9.52 2.72
N TYR A 327 15.33 8.35 2.25
CA TYR A 327 13.92 8.20 1.93
C TYR A 327 13.11 8.15 3.23
N SER A 328 12.09 8.96 3.31
CA SER A 328 11.18 9.00 4.46
C SER A 328 9.76 9.24 3.97
N GLN A 329 8.86 8.39 4.41
CA GLN A 329 7.41 8.47 4.14
C GLN A 329 6.66 8.22 5.43
N VAL A 330 5.60 8.99 5.67
CA VAL A 330 4.68 8.79 6.78
C VAL A 330 3.26 8.73 6.24
N THR A 331 2.53 7.70 6.68
CA THR A 331 1.09 7.58 6.46
C THR A 331 0.40 7.36 7.80
N GLU A 332 -0.70 8.07 8.04
CA GLU A 332 -1.54 7.87 9.21
C GLU A 332 -2.95 7.51 8.77
N TYR A 333 -3.49 6.45 9.35
CA TYR A 333 -4.89 6.05 9.26
C TYR A 333 -5.54 6.40 10.59
N ARG A 334 -6.45 7.36 10.58
CA ARG A 334 -7.18 7.85 11.76
C ARG A 334 -8.62 7.42 11.68
N PHE A 335 -9.06 6.66 12.68
CA PHE A 335 -10.41 6.10 12.72
C PHE A 335 -11.32 6.89 13.65
N SER A 336 -12.58 7.04 13.27
CA SER A 336 -13.65 7.62 14.07
C SER A 336 -14.99 7.07 13.59
N MET A 337 -16.05 7.38 14.32
CA MET A 337 -17.43 7.11 13.85
C MET A 337 -17.97 8.31 13.08
N VAL A 338 -18.81 8.04 12.07
CA VAL A 338 -19.63 9.06 11.42
C VAL A 338 -20.70 9.48 12.40
N ASP A 339 -20.92 10.79 12.58
CA ASP A 339 -21.93 11.38 13.47
C ASP A 339 -23.36 11.09 12.96
#